data_0dbafeb5f5bcea0f41a1a289b3f12e20
#
_entry.id   0dbafeb5f5bcea0f41a1a289b3f12e20
#
_cell.length_a   1.000
_cell.length_b   1.000
_cell.length_c   1.000
_cell.angle_alpha   90.00
_cell.angle_beta   90.00
_cell.angle_gamma   90.00
#
_symmetry.space_group_name_H-M   'P 1'
#
loop_
_entity.id
_entity.type
_entity.pdbx_description
1 polymer ?
#
loop_
_entity_poly.entity_id
_entity_poly.type
_entity_poly.pdbx_seq_one_letter_code
_entity_poly.pdbx_strand_id
1 'polypeptide(L)'
;RSSDLKKNIFALPDTTILIQNNQEVQMAVKTFGKGRGVYVSGLPYSFKNSRILYRAVLWSSSAEKELNCWYSTNYNVEVHAYVKNGKYCVVNNTYEPQDTTVYTGDGKSFDLHLEANEIRWYQI
;
A
#
# COMPACT_ATOMS: atom_id res chain seq x y z
N ARG A 1 14.15 -9.42 -24.16
CA ARG A 1 14.59 -9.11 -22.79
C ARG A 1 13.76 -7.91 -22.30
N SER A 2 13.10 -8.04 -21.16
CA SER A 2 12.15 -7.04 -20.62
C SER A 2 12.78 -5.67 -20.27
N SER A 3 14.11 -5.56 -20.27
CA SER A 3 14.84 -4.32 -19.99
C SER A 3 14.78 -3.29 -21.12
N ASP A 4 14.53 -3.70 -22.34
CA ASP A 4 14.56 -2.79 -23.51
C ASP A 4 13.22 -2.07 -23.74
N LEU A 5 12.12 -2.59 -23.19
CA LEU A 5 10.78 -1.98 -23.28
C LEU A 5 10.59 -0.80 -22.32
N LYS A 6 11.46 -0.64 -21.33
CA LYS A 6 11.31 0.40 -20.29
C LYS A 6 11.77 1.80 -20.73
N LYS A 7 12.57 1.90 -21.77
CA LYS A 7 13.28 3.14 -22.15
C LYS A 7 12.46 4.17 -22.90
N ASN A 8 11.24 3.86 -23.34
CA ASN A 8 10.46 4.71 -24.24
C ASN A 8 9.02 4.95 -23.80
N ILE A 9 8.73 4.90 -22.50
CA ILE A 9 7.39 5.19 -22.01
C ILE A 9 7.31 6.64 -21.54
N PHE A 10 6.51 7.43 -22.26
CA PHE A 10 6.24 8.83 -21.96
C PHE A 10 4.82 9.00 -21.43
N ALA A 11 4.67 9.77 -20.37
CA ALA A 11 3.36 10.15 -19.87
C ALA A 11 2.74 11.22 -20.79
N LEU A 12 1.47 11.07 -21.13
CA LEU A 12 0.70 12.09 -21.82
C LEU A 12 0.46 13.31 -20.89
N PRO A 13 0.21 14.52 -21.44
CA PRO A 13 0.08 15.74 -20.62
C PRO A 13 -0.97 15.68 -19.52
N ASP A 14 -2.01 14.87 -19.67
CA ASP A 14 -3.11 14.71 -18.71
C ASP A 14 -2.90 13.54 -17.71
N THR A 15 -1.70 12.96 -17.69
CA THR A 15 -1.31 11.88 -16.80
C THR A 15 -0.57 12.44 -15.58
N THR A 16 -0.92 11.97 -14.37
CA THR A 16 -0.21 12.34 -13.15
C THR A 16 0.91 11.32 -12.88
N ILE A 17 2.15 11.79 -12.88
CA ILE A 17 3.32 10.97 -12.53
C ILE A 17 3.47 10.98 -11.01
N LEU A 18 3.48 9.79 -10.39
CA LEU A 18 3.63 9.62 -8.94
C LEU A 18 5.07 9.27 -8.56
N ILE A 19 5.75 8.45 -9.34
CA ILE A 19 7.14 8.04 -9.11
C ILE A 19 7.89 8.11 -10.43
N GLN A 20 9.00 8.84 -10.44
CA GLN A 20 9.89 8.95 -11.58
C GLN A 20 11.35 8.82 -11.12
N ASN A 21 12.16 8.10 -11.87
CA ASN A 21 13.59 7.96 -11.65
C ASN A 21 14.32 8.20 -12.97
N ASN A 22 15.21 9.23 -13.01
CA ASN A 22 16.02 9.56 -14.19
C ASN A 22 15.23 9.58 -15.51
N GLN A 23 14.12 10.29 -15.57
CA GLN A 23 13.20 10.37 -16.72
C GLN A 23 12.40 9.08 -17.01
N GLU A 24 12.63 8.00 -16.29
CA GLU A 24 11.81 6.80 -16.38
C GLU A 24 10.60 6.91 -15.45
N VAL A 25 9.39 6.79 -16.01
CA VAL A 25 8.15 6.77 -15.23
C VAL A 25 8.00 5.39 -14.60
N GLN A 26 8.05 5.33 -13.27
CA GLN A 26 7.86 4.10 -12.51
C GLN A 26 6.42 3.90 -12.05
N MET A 27 5.71 4.98 -11.79
CA MET A 27 4.29 4.93 -11.44
C MET A 27 3.57 6.17 -11.93
N ALA A 28 2.44 5.97 -12.60
CA ALA A 28 1.58 7.03 -13.08
C ALA A 28 0.11 6.64 -12.99
N VAL A 29 -0.75 7.64 -12.89
CA VAL A 29 -2.20 7.45 -12.79
C VAL A 29 -2.93 8.36 -13.75
N LYS A 30 -4.07 7.90 -14.25
CA LYS A 30 -4.95 8.67 -15.12
C LYS A 30 -6.40 8.28 -14.89
N THR A 31 -7.28 9.27 -15.00
CA THR A 31 -8.72 9.05 -15.01
C THR A 31 -9.23 9.02 -16.46
N PHE A 32 -10.16 8.11 -16.76
CA PHE A 32 -10.83 7.97 -18.04
C PHE A 32 -12.34 7.93 -17.82
N GLY A 33 -13.05 9.05 -18.02
CA GLY A 33 -14.47 9.12 -17.70
C GLY A 33 -14.70 8.73 -16.22
N LYS A 34 -15.44 7.65 -15.99
CA LYS A 34 -15.69 7.10 -14.66
C LYS A 34 -14.62 6.10 -14.19
N GLY A 35 -13.71 5.71 -15.07
CA GLY A 35 -12.65 4.74 -14.79
C GLY A 35 -11.34 5.40 -14.37
N ARG A 36 -10.47 4.61 -13.76
CA ARG A 36 -9.13 5.02 -13.32
C ARG A 36 -8.11 3.98 -13.73
N GLY A 37 -7.00 4.43 -14.27
CA GLY A 37 -5.87 3.58 -14.65
C GLY A 37 -4.66 3.87 -13.80
N VAL A 38 -3.91 2.82 -13.46
CA VAL A 38 -2.62 2.90 -12.80
C VAL A 38 -1.59 2.18 -13.65
N TYR A 39 -0.52 2.86 -13.96
CA TYR A 39 0.66 2.29 -14.61
C TYR A 39 1.76 2.09 -13.57
N VAL A 40 2.37 0.92 -13.55
CA VAL A 40 3.51 0.59 -12.70
C VAL A 40 4.58 -0.10 -13.53
N SER A 41 5.81 0.38 -13.47
CA SER A 41 6.96 -0.22 -14.16
C SER A 41 8.14 -0.32 -13.21
N GLY A 42 8.63 -1.55 -13.00
CA GLY A 42 9.92 -1.79 -12.39
C GLY A 42 10.10 -1.33 -10.94
N LEU A 43 9.03 -1.21 -10.14
CA LEU A 43 9.15 -0.99 -8.71
C LEU A 43 9.81 -2.21 -8.05
N PRO A 44 10.99 -2.05 -7.42
CA PRO A 44 11.61 -3.16 -6.70
C PRO A 44 10.74 -3.56 -5.50
N TYR A 45 10.78 -4.85 -5.14
CA TYR A 45 10.06 -5.31 -3.96
C TYR A 45 10.59 -4.64 -2.70
N SER A 46 9.69 -4.08 -1.91
CA SER A 46 9.90 -3.62 -0.54
C SER A 46 8.55 -3.51 0.16
N PHE A 47 8.52 -3.49 1.49
CA PHE A 47 7.27 -3.29 2.24
C PHE A 47 6.63 -1.94 1.89
N LYS A 48 7.44 -0.90 1.72
CA LYS A 48 6.96 0.42 1.28
C LYS A 48 6.32 0.37 -0.12
N ASN A 49 6.99 -0.24 -1.09
CA ASN A 49 6.49 -0.32 -2.47
C ASN A 49 5.25 -1.22 -2.57
N SER A 50 5.18 -2.31 -1.81
CA SER A 50 3.99 -3.16 -1.70
C SER A 50 2.79 -2.37 -1.18
N ARG A 51 2.99 -1.53 -0.17
CA ARG A 51 1.92 -0.66 0.35
C ARG A 51 1.48 0.39 -0.67
N ILE A 52 2.41 1.00 -1.40
CA ILE A 52 2.10 1.96 -2.47
C ILE A 52 1.24 1.27 -3.54
N LEU A 53 1.63 0.07 -3.96
CA LEU A 53 0.89 -0.70 -4.96
C LEU A 53 -0.52 -1.06 -4.48
N TYR A 54 -0.66 -1.51 -3.22
CA TYR A 54 -1.97 -1.80 -2.63
C TYR A 54 -2.88 -0.56 -2.60
N ARG A 55 -2.34 0.59 -2.19
CA ARG A 55 -3.08 1.86 -2.20
C ARG A 55 -3.49 2.27 -3.61
N ALA A 56 -2.65 2.04 -4.60
CA ALA A 56 -2.98 2.31 -6.01
C ALA A 56 -4.12 1.42 -6.52
N VAL A 57 -4.15 0.14 -6.12
CA VAL A 57 -5.25 -0.78 -6.44
C VAL A 57 -6.57 -0.29 -5.83
N LEU A 58 -6.57 0.12 -4.56
CA LEU A 58 -7.76 0.68 -3.91
C LEU A 58 -8.24 1.95 -4.60
N TRP A 59 -7.32 2.84 -4.97
CA TRP A 59 -7.67 4.06 -5.69
C TRP A 59 -8.27 3.75 -7.07
N SER A 60 -7.69 2.83 -7.83
CA SER A 60 -8.18 2.46 -9.16
C SER A 60 -9.58 1.83 -9.13
N SER A 61 -9.93 1.16 -8.03
CA SER A 61 -11.25 0.56 -7.81
C SER A 61 -12.26 1.52 -7.15
N SER A 62 -11.90 2.80 -6.98
CA SER A 62 -12.71 3.82 -6.28
C SER A 62 -13.04 3.46 -4.82
N ALA A 63 -12.12 2.77 -4.17
CA ALA A 63 -12.23 2.32 -2.78
C ALA A 63 -11.37 3.17 -1.82
N GLU A 64 -11.28 4.48 -2.03
CA GLU A 64 -10.45 5.38 -1.22
C GLU A 64 -10.81 5.39 0.26
N LYS A 65 -12.04 5.06 0.61
CA LYS A 65 -12.48 4.94 2.00
C LYS A 65 -11.68 3.88 2.76
N GLU A 66 -11.23 2.84 2.06
CA GLU A 66 -10.42 1.75 2.62
C GLU A 66 -8.96 2.18 2.89
N LEU A 67 -8.49 3.29 2.29
CA LEU A 67 -7.09 3.74 2.42
C LEU A 67 -6.70 4.14 3.85
N ASN A 68 -7.67 4.49 4.67
CA ASN A 68 -7.46 4.95 6.05
C ASN A 68 -7.96 3.95 7.09
N CYS A 69 -8.25 2.71 6.68
CA CYS A 69 -8.73 1.64 7.53
C CYS A 69 -7.79 0.45 7.48
N TRP A 70 -7.67 -0.25 8.61
CA TRP A 70 -6.92 -1.50 8.71
C TRP A 70 -5.47 -1.38 8.22
N TYR A 71 -4.73 -0.39 8.71
CA TYR A 71 -3.32 -0.22 8.39
C TYR A 71 -2.50 0.22 9.62
N SER A 72 -1.19 0.16 9.49
CA SER A 72 -0.25 0.66 10.49
C SER A 72 0.64 1.76 9.89
N THR A 73 1.17 2.64 10.73
CA THR A 73 2.11 3.69 10.29
C THR A 73 3.51 3.13 9.98
N ASN A 74 3.84 1.96 10.53
CA ASN A 74 5.12 1.30 10.30
C ASN A 74 5.02 0.32 9.13
N TYR A 75 5.88 0.46 8.11
CA TYR A 75 5.89 -0.41 6.93
C TYR A 75 6.26 -1.88 7.22
N ASN A 76 6.92 -2.14 8.35
CA ASN A 76 7.29 -3.48 8.80
C ASN A 76 6.16 -4.21 9.52
N VAL A 77 5.07 -3.52 9.79
CA VAL A 77 3.92 -4.04 10.52
C VAL A 77 2.69 -3.99 9.62
N GLU A 78 2.01 -5.11 9.51
CA GLU A 78 0.79 -5.26 8.71
C GLU A 78 -0.43 -5.45 9.59
N VAL A 79 -1.59 -4.98 9.11
CA VAL A 79 -2.89 -5.21 9.74
C VAL A 79 -3.76 -6.01 8.78
N HIS A 80 -4.24 -7.16 9.22
CA HIS A 80 -5.11 -8.04 8.44
C HIS A 80 -6.47 -8.18 9.12
N ALA A 81 -7.52 -7.67 8.48
CA ALA A 81 -8.87 -7.71 9.01
C ALA A 81 -9.70 -8.83 8.38
N TYR A 82 -10.33 -9.61 9.22
CA TYR A 82 -11.27 -10.67 8.88
C TYR A 82 -12.65 -10.27 9.40
N VAL A 83 -13.21 -9.22 8.80
CA VAL A 83 -14.43 -8.54 9.26
C VAL A 83 -15.61 -9.51 9.43
N LYS A 84 -15.77 -10.43 8.48
CA LYS A 84 -16.82 -11.46 8.55
C LYS A 84 -16.68 -12.40 9.76
N ASN A 85 -15.48 -12.52 10.29
CA ASN A 85 -15.17 -13.36 11.45
C ASN A 85 -15.06 -12.54 12.75
N GLY A 86 -15.29 -11.23 12.69
CA GLY A 86 -15.21 -10.33 13.85
C GLY A 86 -13.81 -10.21 14.44
N LYS A 87 -12.76 -10.37 13.65
CA LYS A 87 -11.37 -10.41 14.11
C LYS A 87 -10.44 -9.62 13.20
N TYR A 88 -9.34 -9.15 13.78
CA TYR A 88 -8.18 -8.70 13.02
C TYR A 88 -6.89 -9.09 13.73
N CYS A 89 -5.79 -9.11 13.02
CA CYS A 89 -4.48 -9.27 13.62
C CYS A 89 -3.51 -8.20 13.13
N VAL A 90 -2.51 -7.95 13.97
CA VAL A 90 -1.37 -7.09 13.68
C VAL A 90 -0.11 -7.94 13.70
N VAL A 91 0.68 -7.86 12.65
CA VAL A 91 1.83 -8.72 12.40
C VAL A 91 3.09 -7.90 12.24
N ASN A 92 4.10 -8.20 13.05
CA ASN A 92 5.46 -7.72 12.82
C ASN A 92 6.19 -8.72 11.91
N ASN A 93 6.49 -8.31 10.67
CA ASN A 93 7.16 -9.14 9.67
C ASN A 93 8.69 -9.14 9.78
N THR A 94 9.24 -8.65 10.88
CA THR A 94 10.69 -8.53 11.05
C THR A 94 11.20 -9.29 12.26
N TYR A 95 12.51 -9.50 12.33
CA TYR A 95 13.21 -10.10 13.46
C TYR A 95 13.61 -9.09 14.53
N GLU A 96 13.12 -7.86 14.44
CA GLU A 96 13.36 -6.77 15.39
C GLU A 96 12.04 -6.31 16.00
N PRO A 97 12.01 -5.86 17.26
CA PRO A 97 10.84 -5.23 17.85
C PRO A 97 10.41 -4.01 17.04
N GLN A 98 9.11 -3.76 16.96
CA GLN A 98 8.55 -2.65 16.19
C GLN A 98 7.51 -1.88 17.01
N ASP A 99 7.58 -0.56 16.91
CA ASP A 99 6.55 0.35 17.41
C ASP A 99 5.72 0.88 16.23
N THR A 100 4.43 0.97 16.41
CA THR A 100 3.52 1.44 15.37
C THR A 100 2.24 2.05 15.97
N THR A 101 1.56 2.88 15.18
CA THR A 101 0.17 3.24 15.40
C THR A 101 -0.70 2.43 14.45
N VAL A 102 -1.67 1.72 14.97
CA VAL A 102 -2.64 0.90 14.22
C VAL A 102 -3.92 1.67 14.03
N TYR A 103 -4.45 1.68 12.81
CA TYR A 103 -5.75 2.24 12.46
C TYR A 103 -6.74 1.13 12.16
N THR A 104 -7.89 1.17 12.84
CA THR A 104 -8.96 0.17 12.70
C THR A 104 -9.99 0.55 11.65
N GLY A 105 -10.95 -0.33 11.39
CA GLY A 105 -11.98 -0.13 10.37
C GLY A 105 -12.94 1.02 10.63
N ASP A 106 -13.10 1.44 11.90
CA ASP A 106 -13.89 2.59 12.31
C ASP A 106 -13.09 3.92 12.31
N GLY A 107 -11.83 3.87 11.87
CA GLY A 107 -10.94 5.03 11.81
C GLY A 107 -10.31 5.42 13.14
N LYS A 108 -10.57 4.67 14.22
CA LYS A 108 -9.84 4.84 15.48
C LYS A 108 -8.43 4.33 15.39
N SER A 109 -7.56 4.78 16.27
CA SER A 109 -6.17 4.36 16.31
C SER A 109 -5.69 4.11 17.73
N PHE A 110 -4.65 3.27 17.84
CA PHE A 110 -3.94 3.02 19.10
C PHE A 110 -2.47 2.71 18.81
N ASP A 111 -1.61 3.02 19.78
CA ASP A 111 -0.20 2.71 19.70
C ASP A 111 0.05 1.29 20.17
N LEU A 112 0.99 0.60 19.51
CA LEU A 112 1.29 -0.80 19.75
C LEU A 112 2.78 -1.07 19.63
N HIS A 113 3.30 -1.80 20.59
CA HIS A 113 4.62 -2.42 20.55
C HIS A 113 4.47 -3.91 20.26
N LEU A 114 5.23 -4.42 19.30
CA LEU A 114 5.29 -5.83 18.94
C LEU A 114 6.72 -6.34 19.03
N GLU A 115 6.89 -7.51 19.63
CA GLU A 115 8.16 -8.23 19.60
C GLU A 115 8.48 -8.77 18.19
N ALA A 116 9.70 -9.25 17.99
CA ALA A 116 10.13 -9.83 16.72
C ALA A 116 9.19 -10.98 16.29
N ASN A 117 8.71 -10.94 15.04
CA ASN A 117 7.78 -11.92 14.45
C ASN A 117 6.46 -12.10 15.23
N GLU A 118 6.10 -11.17 16.09
CA GLU A 118 4.86 -11.27 16.87
C GLU A 118 3.63 -11.10 15.99
N ILE A 119 2.60 -11.93 16.24
CA ILE A 119 1.24 -11.79 15.70
C ILE A 119 0.30 -11.59 16.87
N ARG A 120 -0.41 -10.48 16.89
CA ARG A 120 -1.37 -10.18 17.94
C ARG A 120 -2.79 -10.08 17.39
N TRP A 121 -3.71 -10.84 18.00
CA TRP A 121 -5.12 -10.90 17.59
C TRP A 121 -6.00 -10.02 18.45
N TYR A 122 -7.01 -9.44 17.80
CA TYR A 122 -8.01 -8.56 18.41
C TYR A 122 -9.41 -8.93 17.91
N GLN A 123 -10.42 -8.57 18.70
CA GLN A 123 -11.82 -8.60 18.29
C GLN A 123 -12.22 -7.25 17.67
N ILE A 124 -13.13 -7.29 16.69
CA ILE A 124 -13.73 -6.08 16.08
C ILE A 124 -14.93 -5.66 16.91
#